data_813d4516fbe232aa77cde38dda7018e6
#
_entry.id   813d4516fbe232aa77cde38dda7018e6
#
_cell.length_a   1.000
_cell.length_b   1.000
_cell.length_c   1.000
_cell.angle_alpha   90.00
_cell.angle_beta   90.00
_cell.angle_gamma   90.00
#
_symmetry.space_group_name_H-M   'P 1'
#
loop_
_entity.id
_entity.type
_entity.pdbx_description
1 polymer ?
#
loop_
_entity_poly.entity_id
_entity_poly.type
_entity_poly.pdbx_seq_one_letter_code
_entity_poly.pdbx_strand_id
1 'polypeptide(L)'
;QTRKQELSEEFTRLDEDERRLQLRAELKKHNTQLADAASQAGVSAGLDYAIFQNHGYMGLYGGLDAKGIARRKQLAPNQKILAANLFRATQTEEKLRREKIVGKNAANRTHFNVGAKVRKTIAELGGTMPENLPTPDKSIGQLEKERKKLKDKK
;
A
#
# COMPACT_ATOMS: atom_id res chain seq x y z
N GLN A 1 21.73 -18.76 20.61
CA GLN A 1 20.48 -19.21 20.00
C GLN A 1 20.52 -20.70 19.71
N THR A 2 19.42 -21.39 19.96
CA THR A 2 19.31 -22.80 19.62
C THR A 2 18.88 -22.94 18.15
N ARG A 3 19.22 -24.07 17.53
CA ARG A 3 18.81 -24.39 16.16
C ARG A 3 17.27 -24.34 16.00
N LYS A 4 16.53 -24.70 17.04
CA LYS A 4 15.08 -24.62 17.07
C LYS A 4 14.58 -23.16 16.93
N GLN A 5 15.25 -22.22 17.59
CA GLN A 5 14.92 -20.80 17.50
C GLN A 5 15.24 -20.25 16.11
N GLU A 6 16.37 -20.63 15.53
CA GLU A 6 16.78 -20.23 14.18
C GLU A 6 15.77 -20.71 13.13
N LEU A 7 15.32 -21.97 13.22
CA LEU A 7 14.31 -22.53 12.32
C LEU A 7 12.97 -21.83 12.50
N SER A 8 12.58 -21.53 13.74
CA SER A 8 11.33 -20.81 14.02
C SER A 8 11.34 -19.39 13.42
N GLU A 9 12.46 -18.69 13.56
CA GLU A 9 12.64 -17.35 12.98
C GLU A 9 12.60 -17.38 11.46
N GLU A 10 13.22 -18.41 10.85
CA GLU A 10 13.20 -18.61 9.40
C GLU A 10 11.78 -18.90 8.89
N PHE A 11 11.02 -19.75 9.56
CA PHE A 11 9.62 -20.02 9.22
C PHE A 11 8.75 -18.77 9.34
N THR A 12 8.95 -17.97 10.37
CA THR A 12 8.23 -16.71 10.56
C THR A 12 8.53 -15.74 9.41
N ARG A 13 9.79 -15.68 8.99
CA ARG A 13 10.23 -14.81 7.89
C ARG A 13 9.62 -15.22 6.54
N LEU A 14 9.61 -16.54 6.25
CA LEU A 14 9.00 -17.08 5.02
C LEU A 14 7.50 -16.79 4.96
N ASP A 15 6.81 -16.97 6.10
CA ASP A 15 5.38 -16.67 6.21
C ASP A 15 5.09 -15.18 5.97
N GLU A 16 5.91 -14.31 6.54
CA GLU A 16 5.80 -12.87 6.37
C GLU A 16 6.04 -12.46 4.91
N ASP A 17 7.05 -13.02 4.25
CA ASP A 17 7.35 -12.76 2.84
C ASP A 17 6.21 -13.24 1.94
N GLU A 18 5.63 -14.40 2.20
CA GLU A 18 4.48 -14.91 1.45
C GLU A 18 3.26 -13.98 1.61
N ARG A 19 3.01 -13.50 2.81
CA ARG A 19 1.93 -12.52 3.07
C ARG A 19 2.17 -11.22 2.33
N ARG A 20 3.42 -10.75 2.25
CA ARG A 20 3.76 -9.56 1.48
C ARG A 20 3.44 -9.73 0.00
N LEU A 21 3.75 -10.88 -0.58
CA LEU A 21 3.43 -11.18 -1.99
C LEU A 21 1.92 -11.20 -2.22
N GLN A 22 1.17 -11.83 -1.32
CA GLN A 22 -0.30 -11.87 -1.39
C GLN A 22 -0.90 -10.48 -1.28
N LEU A 23 -0.46 -9.68 -0.32
CA LEU A 23 -0.94 -8.31 -0.14
C LEU A 23 -0.60 -7.42 -1.33
N ARG A 24 0.58 -7.61 -1.91
CA ARG A 24 0.98 -6.86 -3.12
C ARG A 24 0.07 -7.19 -4.29
N ALA A 25 -0.26 -8.47 -4.49
CA ALA A 25 -1.16 -8.91 -5.54
C ALA A 25 -2.55 -8.32 -5.35
N GLU A 26 -3.08 -8.35 -4.12
CA GLU A 26 -4.37 -7.74 -3.79
C GLU A 26 -4.35 -6.22 -4.00
N LEU A 27 -3.26 -5.56 -3.60
CA LEU A 27 -3.12 -4.12 -3.78
C LEU A 27 -3.11 -3.73 -5.25
N LYS A 28 -2.41 -4.49 -6.11
CA LYS A 28 -2.42 -4.26 -7.56
C LYS A 28 -3.84 -4.35 -8.12
N LYS A 29 -4.57 -5.38 -7.73
CA LYS A 29 -5.96 -5.60 -8.14
C LYS A 29 -6.85 -4.43 -7.72
N HIS A 30 -6.77 -4.03 -6.46
CA HIS A 30 -7.60 -2.95 -5.93
C HIS A 30 -7.18 -1.58 -6.45
N ASN A 31 -5.89 -1.37 -6.76
CA ASN A 31 -5.46 -0.15 -7.43
C ASN A 31 -6.06 -0.01 -8.83
N THR A 32 -6.24 -1.13 -9.56
CA THR A 32 -6.94 -1.12 -10.85
C THR A 32 -8.40 -0.72 -10.68
N GLN A 33 -9.07 -1.26 -9.68
CA GLN A 33 -10.47 -0.93 -9.37
C GLN A 33 -10.59 0.53 -8.88
N LEU A 34 -9.63 1.02 -8.10
CA LEU A 34 -9.59 2.39 -7.64
C LEU A 34 -9.41 3.35 -8.82
N ALA A 35 -8.52 3.01 -9.77
CA ALA A 35 -8.32 3.82 -10.98
C ALA A 35 -9.60 3.94 -11.80
N ASP A 36 -10.36 2.86 -11.91
CA ASP A 36 -11.65 2.85 -12.59
C ASP A 36 -12.67 3.74 -11.87
N ALA A 37 -12.77 3.63 -10.56
CA ALA A 37 -13.66 4.48 -9.76
C ALA A 37 -13.27 5.95 -9.87
N ALA A 38 -11.98 6.27 -9.84
CA ALA A 38 -11.47 7.62 -10.01
C ALA A 38 -11.80 8.17 -11.41
N SER A 39 -11.65 7.35 -12.45
CA SER A 39 -12.01 7.71 -13.82
C SER A 39 -13.49 8.07 -13.93
N GLN A 40 -14.36 7.26 -13.33
CA GLN A 40 -15.80 7.53 -13.31
C GLN A 40 -16.13 8.82 -12.54
N ALA A 41 -15.33 9.18 -11.55
CA ALA A 41 -15.49 10.42 -10.80
C ALA A 41 -14.93 11.65 -11.53
N GLY A 42 -14.28 11.48 -12.69
CA GLY A 42 -13.75 12.58 -13.47
C GLY A 42 -12.25 12.79 -13.37
N VAL A 43 -11.52 11.83 -12.80
CA VAL A 43 -10.06 11.87 -12.74
C VAL A 43 -9.50 11.26 -14.03
N SER A 44 -8.86 12.08 -14.86
CA SER A 44 -8.27 11.61 -16.12
C SER A 44 -7.02 10.77 -15.85
N ALA A 45 -6.70 9.86 -16.79
CA ALA A 45 -5.47 9.08 -16.73
C ALA A 45 -4.24 9.99 -16.83
N GLY A 46 -3.09 9.47 -16.43
CA GLY A 46 -1.83 10.19 -16.49
C GLY A 46 -1.63 11.11 -15.29
N LEU A 47 -1.37 12.39 -15.54
CA LEU A 47 -1.03 13.36 -14.50
C LEU A 47 -2.13 13.51 -13.43
N ASP A 48 -3.38 13.59 -13.84
CA ASP A 48 -4.48 13.74 -12.89
C ASP A 48 -4.58 12.55 -11.96
N TYR A 49 -4.38 11.33 -12.49
CA TYR A 49 -4.38 10.12 -11.67
C TYR A 49 -3.18 10.08 -10.72
N ALA A 50 -2.00 10.53 -11.17
CA ALA A 50 -0.81 10.61 -10.31
C ALA A 50 -1.05 11.60 -9.16
N ILE A 51 -1.69 12.73 -9.41
CA ILE A 51 -2.07 13.70 -8.38
C ILE A 51 -3.08 13.09 -7.39
N PHE A 52 -4.06 12.38 -7.92
CA PHE A 52 -5.04 11.66 -7.10
C PHE A 52 -4.37 10.65 -6.17
N GLN A 53 -3.44 9.85 -6.68
CA GLN A 53 -2.69 8.90 -5.86
C GLN A 53 -1.86 9.60 -4.79
N ASN A 54 -1.21 10.71 -5.13
CA ASN A 54 -0.44 11.49 -4.16
C ASN A 54 -1.29 12.02 -3.02
N HIS A 55 -2.54 12.41 -3.27
CA HIS A 55 -3.45 12.84 -2.21
C HIS A 55 -3.69 11.71 -1.19
N GLY A 56 -3.88 10.49 -1.68
CA GLY A 56 -4.01 9.33 -0.81
C GLY A 56 -2.76 9.06 0.01
N TYR A 57 -1.59 9.15 -0.61
CA TYR A 57 -0.31 8.99 0.08
C TYR A 57 -0.09 10.08 1.13
N MET A 58 -0.35 11.35 0.78
CA MET A 58 -0.20 12.46 1.71
C MET A 58 -1.10 12.29 2.95
N GLY A 59 -2.30 11.79 2.77
CA GLY A 59 -3.19 11.49 3.89
C GLY A 59 -2.63 10.40 4.78
N LEU A 60 -2.22 9.28 4.18
CA LEU A 60 -1.76 8.11 4.93
C LEU A 60 -0.38 8.32 5.57
N TYR A 61 0.52 9.03 4.90
CA TYR A 61 1.92 9.20 5.32
C TYR A 61 2.21 10.57 5.96
N GLY A 62 1.17 11.30 6.35
CA GLY A 62 1.35 12.55 7.09
C GLY A 62 1.96 13.68 6.26
N GLY A 63 1.56 13.78 4.99
CA GLY A 63 2.02 14.82 4.09
C GLY A 63 3.03 14.39 3.04
N LEU A 64 3.53 13.15 3.10
CA LEU A 64 4.48 12.64 2.11
C LEU A 64 3.75 12.15 0.86
N ASP A 65 4.16 12.66 -0.30
CA ASP A 65 3.72 12.13 -1.59
C ASP A 65 4.62 10.96 -2.02
N ALA A 66 4.41 10.43 -3.23
CA ALA A 66 5.19 9.29 -3.72
C ALA A 66 6.70 9.58 -3.71
N LYS A 67 7.11 10.77 -4.11
CA LYS A 67 8.53 11.18 -4.10
C LYS A 67 9.07 11.28 -2.67
N GLY A 68 8.29 11.84 -1.75
CA GLY A 68 8.65 11.96 -0.34
C GLY A 68 8.84 10.60 0.32
N ILE A 69 7.95 9.66 0.02
CA ILE A 69 8.04 8.28 0.51
C ILE A 69 9.32 7.61 -0.02
N ALA A 70 9.61 7.77 -1.32
CA ALA A 70 10.81 7.20 -1.93
C ALA A 70 12.10 7.76 -1.31
N ARG A 71 12.12 9.06 -0.96
CA ARG A 71 13.28 9.70 -0.32
C ARG A 71 13.55 9.19 1.09
N ARG A 72 12.55 8.63 1.76
CA ARG A 72 12.72 8.06 3.11
C ARG A 72 13.47 6.73 3.09
N LYS A 73 13.89 6.25 1.92
CA LYS A 73 14.64 5.00 1.73
C LYS A 73 13.92 3.75 2.24
N GLN A 74 12.60 3.81 2.33
CA GLN A 74 11.78 2.61 2.53
C GLN A 74 11.67 1.90 1.18
N LEU A 75 12.75 1.23 0.79
CA LEU A 75 12.88 0.63 -0.53
C LEU A 75 11.92 -0.54 -0.75
N ALA A 76 11.35 -1.08 0.33
CA ALA A 76 10.44 -2.21 0.23
C ALA A 76 9.34 -2.06 1.28
N PRO A 77 8.07 -2.17 0.88
CA PRO A 77 6.98 -2.12 1.85
C PRO A 77 6.93 -3.40 2.68
N ASN A 78 6.76 -3.28 3.98
CA ASN A 78 6.51 -4.43 4.84
C ASN A 78 5.02 -4.78 4.81
N GLN A 79 4.65 -5.88 5.48
CA GLN A 79 3.27 -6.36 5.52
C GLN A 79 2.29 -5.31 6.04
N LYS A 80 2.66 -4.57 7.07
CA LYS A 80 1.79 -3.54 7.69
C LYS A 80 1.57 -2.36 6.74
N ILE A 81 2.60 -1.94 6.01
CA ILE A 81 2.50 -0.88 5.00
C ILE A 81 1.57 -1.31 3.87
N LEU A 82 1.74 -2.54 3.38
CA LEU A 82 0.89 -3.08 2.31
C LEU A 82 -0.57 -3.16 2.77
N ALA A 83 -0.82 -3.62 3.98
CA ALA A 83 -2.16 -3.72 4.54
C ALA A 83 -2.81 -2.34 4.70
N ALA A 84 -2.06 -1.34 5.18
CA ALA A 84 -2.57 0.03 5.32
C ALA A 84 -2.94 0.63 3.96
N ASN A 85 -2.10 0.44 2.95
CA ASN A 85 -2.37 0.92 1.59
C ASN A 85 -3.55 0.19 0.95
N LEU A 86 -3.69 -1.11 1.18
CA LEU A 86 -4.83 -1.88 0.69
C LEU A 86 -6.14 -1.37 1.30
N PHE A 87 -6.15 -1.09 2.59
CA PHE A 87 -7.33 -0.51 3.26
C PHE A 87 -7.65 0.87 2.71
N ARG A 88 -6.65 1.74 2.53
CA ARG A 88 -6.84 3.05 1.90
C ARG A 88 -7.47 2.91 0.52
N ALA A 89 -6.93 2.04 -0.32
CA ALA A 89 -7.38 1.87 -1.70
C ALA A 89 -8.82 1.33 -1.76
N THR A 90 -9.13 0.30 -0.99
CA THR A 90 -10.47 -0.32 -0.98
C THR A 90 -11.53 0.63 -0.42
N GLN A 91 -11.24 1.35 0.64
CA GLN A 91 -12.18 2.30 1.23
C GLN A 91 -12.41 3.52 0.34
N THR A 92 -11.38 4.00 -0.34
CA THR A 92 -11.51 5.13 -1.27
C THR A 92 -12.39 4.74 -2.47
N GLU A 93 -12.13 3.57 -3.07
CA GLU A 93 -12.93 3.06 -4.18
C GLU A 93 -14.40 2.97 -3.79
N GLU A 94 -14.68 2.34 -2.67
CA GLU A 94 -16.04 2.15 -2.17
C GLU A 94 -16.74 3.48 -1.92
N LYS A 95 -16.05 4.44 -1.30
CA LYS A 95 -16.60 5.76 -0.99
C LYS A 95 -16.88 6.56 -2.26
N LEU A 96 -15.97 6.55 -3.24
CA LEU A 96 -16.18 7.23 -4.52
C LEU A 96 -17.44 6.72 -5.22
N ARG A 97 -17.65 5.41 -5.21
CA ARG A 97 -18.82 4.79 -5.87
C ARG A 97 -20.11 4.99 -5.09
N ARG A 98 -20.10 4.76 -3.78
CA ARG A 98 -21.29 4.85 -2.92
C ARG A 98 -21.84 6.28 -2.88
N GLU A 99 -20.96 7.27 -2.70
CA GLU A 99 -21.36 8.66 -2.58
C GLU A 99 -21.44 9.38 -3.93
N LYS A 100 -21.16 8.66 -5.03
CA LYS A 100 -21.21 9.20 -6.40
C LYS A 100 -20.43 10.50 -6.53
N ILE A 101 -19.20 10.48 -6.04
CA ILE A 101 -18.30 11.66 -6.05
C ILE A 101 -18.04 12.06 -7.50
N VAL A 102 -18.16 13.35 -7.79
CA VAL A 102 -17.94 13.92 -9.13
C VAL A 102 -16.92 15.06 -9.05
N GLY A 103 -15.96 15.04 -9.96
CA GLY A 103 -14.92 16.04 -10.09
C GLY A 103 -13.60 15.62 -9.46
N LYS A 104 -12.50 15.94 -10.15
CA LYS A 104 -11.17 15.54 -9.71
C LYS A 104 -10.79 16.11 -8.34
N ASN A 105 -11.20 17.35 -8.04
CA ASN A 105 -10.89 17.97 -6.75
C ASN A 105 -11.61 17.28 -5.61
N ALA A 106 -12.88 16.93 -5.80
CA ALA A 106 -13.64 16.18 -4.79
C ALA A 106 -13.09 14.78 -4.62
N ALA A 107 -12.68 14.10 -5.71
CA ALA A 107 -12.05 12.78 -5.67
C ALA A 107 -10.71 12.83 -4.92
N ASN A 108 -9.90 13.86 -5.18
CA ASN A 108 -8.62 14.05 -4.50
C ASN A 108 -8.80 14.24 -2.99
N ARG A 109 -9.77 15.10 -2.60
CA ARG A 109 -10.09 15.30 -1.17
C ARG A 109 -10.56 14.01 -0.51
N THR A 110 -11.40 13.25 -1.19
CA THR A 110 -11.89 11.96 -0.69
C THR A 110 -10.72 11.01 -0.42
N HIS A 111 -9.80 10.90 -1.36
CA HIS A 111 -8.64 10.03 -1.22
C HIS A 111 -7.73 10.48 -0.06
N PHE A 112 -7.47 11.78 0.05
CA PHE A 112 -6.71 12.35 1.17
C PHE A 112 -7.40 12.03 2.50
N ASN A 113 -8.69 12.29 2.60
CA ASN A 113 -9.45 12.11 3.84
C ASN A 113 -9.49 10.64 4.27
N VAL A 114 -9.64 9.71 3.34
CA VAL A 114 -9.58 8.27 3.65
C VAL A 114 -8.19 7.90 4.17
N GLY A 115 -7.13 8.34 3.49
CA GLY A 115 -5.76 8.10 3.95
C GLY A 115 -5.50 8.67 5.34
N ALA A 116 -5.92 9.90 5.57
CA ALA A 116 -5.77 10.57 6.88
C ALA A 116 -6.56 9.84 7.97
N LYS A 117 -7.73 9.30 7.65
CA LYS A 117 -8.54 8.54 8.61
C LYS A 117 -7.88 7.21 8.97
N VAL A 118 -7.30 6.52 7.99
CA VAL A 118 -6.53 5.30 8.25
C VAL A 118 -5.34 5.62 9.18
N ARG A 119 -4.61 6.69 8.88
CA ARG A 119 -3.49 7.15 9.71
C ARG A 119 -3.93 7.44 11.13
N LYS A 120 -5.02 8.18 11.29
CA LYS A 120 -5.57 8.52 12.61
C LYS A 120 -5.93 7.26 13.40
N THR A 121 -6.53 6.28 12.73
CA THR A 121 -6.90 5.00 13.35
C THR A 121 -5.65 4.25 13.84
N ILE A 122 -4.59 4.22 13.03
CA ILE A 122 -3.31 3.61 13.44
C ILE A 122 -2.78 4.30 14.70
N ALA A 123 -2.79 5.64 14.74
CA ALA A 123 -2.33 6.41 15.89
C ALA A 123 -3.16 6.11 17.15
N GLU A 124 -4.48 6.06 17.01
CA GLU A 124 -5.41 5.77 18.13
C GLU A 124 -5.20 4.37 18.69
N LEU A 125 -4.81 3.41 17.84
CA LEU A 125 -4.49 2.05 18.25
C LEU A 125 -3.09 1.91 18.85
N GLY A 126 -2.31 2.99 18.88
CA GLY A 126 -0.93 2.96 19.37
C GLY A 126 0.07 2.36 18.40
N GLY A 127 -0.29 2.26 17.12
CA GLY A 127 0.58 1.68 16.10
C GLY A 127 1.64 2.64 15.59
N THR A 128 2.61 2.07 14.86
CA THR A 128 3.68 2.85 14.22
C THR A 128 3.18 3.46 12.91
N MET A 129 3.49 4.72 12.67
CA MET A 129 3.12 5.39 11.43
C MET A 129 3.80 4.73 10.23
N PRO A 130 3.12 4.67 9.04
CA PRO A 130 3.65 3.99 7.87
C PRO A 130 5.08 4.38 7.50
N GLU A 131 5.42 5.67 7.56
CA GLU A 131 6.75 6.18 7.18
C GLU A 131 7.85 5.74 8.15
N ASN A 132 7.50 5.26 9.33
CA ASN A 132 8.44 4.85 10.36
C ASN A 132 8.54 3.33 10.53
N LEU A 133 7.79 2.58 9.73
CA LEU A 133 7.85 1.12 9.79
C LEU A 133 9.17 0.59 9.22
N PRO A 134 9.72 -0.49 9.80
CA PRO A 134 10.99 -1.04 9.32
C PRO A 134 10.86 -1.59 7.90
N THR A 135 11.97 -1.50 7.15
CA THR A 135 12.07 -2.05 5.80
C THR A 135 12.52 -3.50 5.89
N PRO A 136 11.84 -4.45 5.23
CA PRO A 136 12.27 -5.85 5.18
C PRO A 136 13.58 -6.01 4.39
N ASP A 137 14.28 -7.13 4.62
CA ASP A 137 15.55 -7.44 3.96
C ASP A 137 15.41 -7.58 2.44
N LYS A 138 14.29 -8.13 1.98
CA LYS A 138 14.06 -8.34 0.54
C LYS A 138 12.92 -7.46 0.05
N SER A 139 13.11 -6.86 -1.13
CA SER A 139 12.06 -6.13 -1.81
C SER A 139 11.01 -7.09 -2.41
N ILE A 140 9.82 -6.56 -2.71
CA ILE A 140 8.78 -7.33 -3.41
C ILE A 140 9.31 -7.81 -4.78
N GLY A 141 10.04 -6.95 -5.50
CA GLY A 141 10.64 -7.34 -6.78
C GLY A 141 11.61 -8.51 -6.66
N GLN A 142 12.41 -8.54 -5.61
CA GLN A 142 13.32 -9.66 -5.33
C GLN A 142 12.55 -10.95 -5.04
N LEU A 143 11.48 -10.87 -4.23
CA LEU A 143 10.63 -12.02 -3.92
C LEU A 143 9.93 -12.57 -5.17
N GLU A 144 9.43 -11.69 -6.03
CA GLU A 144 8.79 -12.10 -7.29
C GLU A 144 9.77 -12.81 -8.22
N LYS A 145 11.01 -12.29 -8.32
CA LYS A 145 12.07 -12.91 -9.12
C LYS A 145 12.45 -14.30 -8.61
N GLU A 146 12.62 -14.45 -7.30
CA GLU A 146 12.92 -15.73 -6.68
C GLU A 146 11.82 -16.77 -6.95
N ARG A 147 10.57 -16.34 -6.82
CA ARG A 147 9.42 -17.20 -7.08
C ARG A 147 9.36 -17.65 -8.54
N LYS A 148 9.63 -16.74 -9.47
CA LYS A 148 9.69 -17.05 -10.90
C LYS A 148 10.79 -18.05 -11.21
N LYS A 149 11.99 -17.88 -10.65
CA LYS A 149 13.10 -18.83 -10.81
C LYS A 149 12.74 -20.24 -10.32
N LEU A 150 12.05 -20.33 -9.19
CA LEU A 150 11.61 -21.63 -8.66
C LEU A 150 10.60 -22.31 -9.58
N LYS A 151 9.72 -21.56 -10.22
CA LYS A 151 8.76 -22.10 -11.20
C LYS A 151 9.47 -22.57 -12.48
N ASP A 152 10.46 -21.81 -12.94
CA ASP A 152 11.19 -22.13 -14.15
C ASP A 152 12.10 -23.36 -14.02
N LYS A 153 12.44 -23.75 -12.78
CA LYS A 153 13.24 -24.94 -12.49
C LYS A 153 12.43 -26.24 -12.39
N LYS A 154 11.14 -26.13 -12.42
CA LYS A 154 10.26 -27.31 -12.43
C LYS A 154 9.91 -27.69 -13.90
#